data_0e1da39dca15ab4222d00fe3682c2eb4
#
_entry.id   0e1da39dca15ab4222d00fe3682c2eb4
#
_cell.length_a   1.000
_cell.length_b   1.000
_cell.length_c   1.000
_cell.angle_alpha   90.00
_cell.angle_beta   90.00
_cell.angle_gamma   90.00
#
_symmetry.space_group_name_H-M   'P 1'
#
loop_
_entity.id
_entity.type
_entity.pdbx_description
1 polymer ?
#
loop_
_entity_poly.entity_id
_entity_poly.type
_entity_poly.pdbx_seq_one_letter_code
_entity_poly.pdbx_strand_id
1 'polypeptide(L)'
;FETRMLKDAWHCYKVHFSDDDHQKCIAESSDSHFVLFMGHGGETQLHGACGRSGEMAMNNIAAQENSDYYDKEVFIDAGNLSSFSGKIFFCFSCNSNKNNNRSLARLSKSCGIESFVGFGNIPTDYIEGEALSKRCIAIYKGKIIKIIKYSIYYAVENSETVD
;
A
#
# COMPACT_ATOMS: atom_id res chain seq x y z
N PHE A 1 7.99 13.25 -6.99
CA PHE A 1 6.62 13.08 -6.50
C PHE A 1 6.50 13.50 -5.04
N GLU A 2 7.25 12.86 -4.14
CA GLU A 2 7.28 13.19 -2.71
C GLU A 2 7.57 14.69 -2.45
N THR A 3 8.61 15.24 -3.11
CA THR A 3 8.97 16.66 -2.99
C THR A 3 7.85 17.59 -3.46
N ARG A 4 7.08 17.19 -4.47
CA ARG A 4 5.96 17.97 -4.98
C ARG A 4 4.76 17.88 -4.06
N MET A 5 4.44 16.69 -3.56
CA MET A 5 3.36 16.50 -2.60
C MET A 5 3.58 17.25 -1.28
N LEU A 6 4.81 17.30 -0.78
CA LEU A 6 5.12 18.06 0.43
C LEU A 6 4.82 19.56 0.29
N LYS A 7 4.87 20.13 -0.94
CA LYS A 7 4.47 21.53 -1.18
C LYS A 7 2.96 21.74 -1.05
N ASP A 8 2.17 20.71 -1.24
CA ASP A 8 0.71 20.77 -1.33
C ASP A 8 0.04 20.20 -0.07
N ALA A 9 0.69 20.33 1.09
CA ALA A 9 0.20 19.84 2.40
C ALA A 9 -0.04 18.33 2.50
N TRP A 10 0.67 17.54 1.70
CA TRP A 10 0.66 16.10 1.82
C TRP A 10 1.69 15.61 2.85
N HIS A 11 1.27 14.70 3.70
CA HIS A 11 2.17 13.99 4.60
C HIS A 11 2.61 12.67 3.96
N CYS A 12 3.92 12.51 3.76
CA CYS A 12 4.49 11.30 3.20
C CYS A 12 5.21 10.51 4.29
N TYR A 13 4.73 9.31 4.56
CA TYR A 13 5.33 8.39 5.52
C TYR A 13 6.01 7.24 4.83
N LYS A 14 7.21 6.94 5.26
CA LYS A 14 7.83 5.64 5.01
C LYS A 14 7.53 4.78 6.23
N VAL A 15 6.59 3.88 6.09
CA VAL A 15 6.22 2.96 7.18
C VAL A 15 7.41 2.05 7.48
N HIS A 16 7.94 2.16 8.68
CA HIS A 16 8.98 1.28 9.18
C HIS A 16 8.38 -0.01 9.74
N PHE A 17 9.19 -0.79 10.44
CA PHE A 17 8.85 -2.16 10.86
C PHE A 17 8.40 -2.26 12.32
N SER A 18 8.51 -1.19 13.10
CA SER A 18 8.13 -1.24 14.49
C SER A 18 6.64 -0.96 14.70
N ASP A 19 6.06 -1.58 15.70
CA ASP A 19 4.67 -1.33 16.08
C ASP A 19 4.45 0.14 16.47
N ASP A 20 5.44 0.78 17.09
CA ASP A 20 5.38 2.19 17.44
C ASP A 20 5.29 3.08 16.19
N ASP A 21 6.06 2.79 15.14
CA ASP A 21 5.97 3.50 13.87
C ASP A 21 4.63 3.27 13.18
N HIS A 22 4.10 2.04 13.23
CA HIS A 22 2.79 1.72 12.69
C HIS A 22 1.69 2.54 13.39
N GLN A 23 1.68 2.54 14.72
CA GLN A 23 0.71 3.31 15.51
C GLN A 23 0.83 4.80 15.28
N LYS A 24 2.06 5.32 15.21
CA LYS A 24 2.32 6.72 14.89
C LYS A 24 1.78 7.08 13.51
N CYS A 25 2.08 6.29 12.49
CA CYS A 25 1.60 6.53 11.13
C CYS A 25 0.06 6.53 11.05
N ILE A 26 -0.60 5.61 11.75
CA ILE A 26 -2.07 5.55 11.84
C ILE A 26 -2.61 6.80 12.54
N ALA A 27 -2.02 7.19 13.69
CA ALA A 27 -2.45 8.36 14.45
C ALA A 27 -2.30 9.65 13.66
N GLU A 28 -1.17 9.84 12.97
CA GLU A 28 -0.92 11.02 12.15
C GLU A 28 -1.80 11.09 10.89
N SER A 29 -2.36 9.96 10.47
CA SER A 29 -3.36 9.96 9.39
C SER A 29 -4.75 10.40 9.84
N SER A 30 -4.98 10.64 11.14
CA SER A 30 -6.32 10.94 11.71
C SER A 30 -6.98 12.15 11.06
N ASP A 31 -6.21 13.19 10.80
CA ASP A 31 -6.70 14.45 10.24
C ASP A 31 -6.76 14.48 8.70
N SER A 32 -6.35 13.40 8.05
CA SER A 32 -6.40 13.29 6.59
C SER A 32 -7.77 12.83 6.11
N HIS A 33 -8.26 13.38 4.99
CA HIS A 33 -9.45 12.88 4.30
C HIS A 33 -9.12 11.79 3.28
N PHE A 34 -7.90 11.79 2.77
CA PHE A 34 -7.43 10.87 1.74
C PHE A 34 -6.17 10.14 2.21
N VAL A 35 -6.17 8.83 2.09
CA VAL A 35 -5.03 7.97 2.40
C VAL A 35 -4.58 7.24 1.14
N LEU A 36 -3.33 7.42 0.75
CA LEU A 36 -2.69 6.65 -0.31
C LEU A 36 -1.70 5.67 0.30
N PHE A 37 -2.03 4.39 0.27
CA PHE A 37 -1.09 3.33 0.58
C PHE A 37 -0.46 2.79 -0.71
N MET A 38 0.87 2.70 -0.72
CA MET A 38 1.64 2.11 -1.82
C MET A 38 2.66 1.13 -1.25
N GLY A 39 2.36 -0.16 -1.33
CA GLY A 39 3.22 -1.16 -0.70
C GLY A 39 2.80 -2.60 -0.99
N HIS A 40 3.43 -3.51 -0.29
CA HIS A 40 3.04 -4.91 -0.32
C HIS A 40 1.79 -5.15 0.52
N GLY A 41 1.07 -6.16 0.16
CA GLY A 41 -0.09 -6.60 0.91
C GLY A 41 -0.74 -7.80 0.26
N GLY A 42 -1.79 -8.23 0.87
CA GLY A 42 -2.60 -9.33 0.46
C GLY A 42 -4.08 -8.99 0.54
N GLU A 43 -4.86 -10.01 0.56
CA GLU A 43 -6.30 -9.92 0.61
C GLU A 43 -6.81 -9.31 1.93
N THR A 44 -6.20 -9.68 3.04
CA THR A 44 -6.65 -9.36 4.40
C THR A 44 -5.75 -8.41 5.16
N GLN A 45 -4.61 -8.04 4.59
CA GLN A 45 -3.61 -7.24 5.32
C GLN A 45 -2.69 -6.45 4.38
N LEU A 46 -2.18 -5.33 4.89
CA LEU A 46 -1.14 -4.53 4.26
C LEU A 46 0.12 -4.63 5.12
N HIS A 47 1.27 -4.67 4.45
CA HIS A 47 2.55 -4.83 5.12
C HIS A 47 3.29 -3.51 5.23
N GLY A 48 3.83 -3.25 6.40
CA GLY A 48 4.86 -2.24 6.61
C GLY A 48 6.23 -2.73 6.15
N ALA A 49 7.26 -1.96 6.41
CA ALA A 49 8.63 -2.42 6.21
C ALA A 49 9.00 -3.44 7.30
N CYS A 50 9.50 -4.61 6.92
CA CYS A 50 9.99 -5.58 7.86
C CYS A 50 11.32 -5.11 8.47
N GLY A 51 11.48 -5.21 9.80
CA GLY A 51 12.69 -4.80 10.51
C GLY A 51 13.95 -5.54 10.13
N ARG A 52 13.77 -6.74 9.66
CA ARG A 52 14.86 -7.50 9.08
C ARG A 52 15.24 -7.03 7.67
N SER A 53 14.42 -6.18 7.06
CA SER A 53 14.63 -5.76 5.67
C SER A 53 15.71 -4.71 5.50
N GLY A 54 15.93 -3.85 6.47
CA GLY A 54 16.94 -2.79 6.36
C GLY A 54 18.37 -3.34 6.42
N GLU A 55 18.67 -4.14 7.44
CA GLU A 55 20.03 -4.62 7.68
C GLU A 55 20.30 -6.02 7.12
N MET A 56 19.32 -6.93 7.21
CA MET A 56 19.51 -8.30 6.73
C MET A 56 19.28 -8.48 5.23
N ALA A 57 18.41 -7.67 4.61
CA ALA A 57 18.20 -7.75 3.17
C ALA A 57 19.41 -7.28 2.36
N MET A 58 20.16 -6.34 2.89
CA MET A 58 21.41 -5.90 2.23
C MET A 58 22.56 -6.89 2.40
N ASN A 59 22.54 -7.68 3.48
CA ASN A 59 23.69 -8.51 3.88
C ASN A 59 23.44 -10.02 3.81
N ASN A 60 22.22 -10.47 3.55
CA ASN A 60 21.89 -11.89 3.57
C ASN A 60 20.92 -12.29 2.47
N ILE A 61 21.46 -12.92 1.43
CA ILE A 61 20.69 -13.44 0.28
C ILE A 61 19.59 -14.42 0.73
N ALA A 62 19.82 -15.19 1.78
CA ALA A 62 18.83 -16.12 2.33
C ALA A 62 17.60 -15.41 2.94
N ALA A 63 17.75 -14.18 3.41
CA ALA A 63 16.62 -13.37 3.88
C ALA A 63 15.80 -12.79 2.72
N GLN A 64 16.41 -12.60 1.55
CA GLN A 64 15.71 -12.15 0.35
C GLN A 64 14.92 -13.28 -0.32
N GLU A 65 15.29 -14.52 -0.09
CA GLU A 65 14.62 -15.71 -0.60
C GLU A 65 13.52 -16.22 0.33
N ASN A 66 13.41 -15.68 1.54
CA ASN A 66 12.41 -16.12 2.51
C ASN A 66 11.09 -15.38 2.28
N SER A 67 10.07 -16.14 1.85
CA SER A 67 8.70 -15.62 1.66
C SER A 67 8.07 -15.04 2.94
N ASP A 68 8.51 -15.47 4.12
CA ASP A 68 8.11 -14.95 5.42
C ASP A 68 8.55 -13.49 5.66
N TYR A 69 9.31 -12.96 4.76
CA TYR A 69 9.92 -11.64 4.85
C TYR A 69 8.91 -10.50 4.95
N TYR A 70 7.74 -10.66 4.29
CA TYR A 70 6.65 -9.70 4.33
C TYR A 70 5.51 -10.10 5.25
N ASP A 71 5.50 -11.33 5.75
CA ASP A 71 4.35 -11.88 6.47
C ASP A 71 4.32 -11.53 7.97
N LYS A 72 5.43 -10.99 8.51
CA LYS A 72 5.57 -10.78 9.96
C LYS A 72 5.27 -9.36 10.42
N GLU A 73 5.17 -8.41 9.50
CA GLU A 73 5.01 -6.99 9.81
C GLU A 73 3.71 -6.45 9.23
N VAL A 74 2.60 -6.87 9.81
CA VAL A 74 1.27 -6.38 9.42
C VAL A 74 1.12 -4.94 9.88
N PHE A 75 0.88 -4.05 8.93
CA PHE A 75 0.62 -2.64 9.19
C PHE A 75 -0.87 -2.36 9.35
N ILE A 76 -1.68 -2.84 8.40
CA ILE A 76 -3.14 -2.66 8.41
C ILE A 76 -3.79 -4.03 8.18
N ASP A 77 -4.75 -4.34 9.02
CA ASP A 77 -5.62 -5.51 8.91
C ASP A 77 -7.04 -5.19 9.41
N ALA A 78 -7.87 -6.22 9.58
CA ALA A 78 -9.23 -6.07 10.09
C ALA A 78 -9.30 -5.46 11.51
N GLY A 79 -8.24 -5.60 12.31
CA GLY A 79 -8.19 -5.11 13.69
C GLY A 79 -8.04 -3.59 13.79
N ASN A 80 -7.37 -2.97 12.82
CA ASN A 80 -7.09 -1.52 12.83
C ASN A 80 -7.64 -0.76 11.63
N LEU A 81 -8.29 -1.42 10.67
CA LEU A 81 -8.85 -0.79 9.47
C LEU A 81 -9.87 0.32 9.80
N SER A 82 -10.60 0.19 10.92
CA SER A 82 -11.56 1.20 11.40
C SER A 82 -10.92 2.54 11.77
N SER A 83 -9.61 2.59 12.00
CA SER A 83 -8.88 3.86 12.22
C SER A 83 -8.92 4.79 11.00
N PHE A 84 -9.31 4.27 9.85
CA PHE A 84 -9.48 5.03 8.61
C PHE A 84 -10.94 5.33 8.28
N SER A 85 -11.84 5.25 9.26
CA SER A 85 -13.25 5.60 9.09
C SER A 85 -13.44 7.04 8.59
N GLY A 86 -14.40 7.26 7.69
CA GLY A 86 -14.68 8.57 7.09
C GLY A 86 -13.63 9.04 6.07
N LYS A 87 -12.72 8.17 5.63
CA LYS A 87 -11.65 8.53 4.70
C LYS A 87 -11.83 7.85 3.35
N ILE A 88 -11.31 8.49 2.31
CA ILE A 88 -11.06 7.86 1.02
C ILE A 88 -9.72 7.13 1.11
N PHE A 89 -9.74 5.81 0.95
CA PHE A 89 -8.55 4.96 1.05
C PHE A 89 -8.18 4.39 -0.32
N PHE A 90 -7.11 4.91 -0.92
CA PHE A 90 -6.55 4.38 -2.16
C PHE A 90 -5.41 3.41 -1.82
N CYS A 91 -5.66 2.12 -2.03
CA CYS A 91 -4.77 1.04 -1.66
C CYS A 91 -4.10 0.41 -2.88
N PHE A 92 -2.92 0.90 -3.26
CA PHE A 92 -2.11 0.27 -4.30
C PHE A 92 -1.28 -0.87 -3.73
N SER A 93 -1.95 -2.01 -3.58
CA SER A 93 -1.39 -3.24 -3.02
C SER A 93 -2.04 -4.46 -3.69
N CYS A 94 -1.29 -5.56 -3.79
CA CYS A 94 -1.79 -6.80 -4.37
C CYS A 94 -2.99 -7.34 -3.62
N ASN A 95 -3.99 -7.80 -4.36
CA ASN A 95 -5.17 -8.51 -3.86
C ASN A 95 -6.02 -7.77 -2.82
N SER A 96 -5.80 -6.49 -2.58
CA SER A 96 -6.56 -5.69 -1.61
C SER A 96 -8.05 -5.57 -1.95
N ASN A 97 -8.42 -5.78 -3.22
CA ASN A 97 -9.80 -5.82 -3.70
C ASN A 97 -10.20 -7.21 -4.23
N LYS A 98 -9.80 -8.27 -3.56
CA LYS A 98 -10.22 -9.61 -3.95
C LYS A 98 -11.68 -9.85 -3.59
N ASN A 99 -12.40 -10.56 -4.44
CA ASN A 99 -13.83 -10.82 -4.24
C ASN A 99 -14.06 -11.92 -3.20
N ASN A 100 -13.77 -11.62 -1.95
CA ASN A 100 -14.15 -12.46 -0.82
C ASN A 100 -14.53 -11.60 0.40
N ASN A 101 -15.27 -12.18 1.32
CA ASN A 101 -15.87 -11.48 2.46
C ASN A 101 -14.83 -10.99 3.49
N ARG A 102 -13.58 -11.45 3.41
CA ARG A 102 -12.48 -11.09 4.32
C ARG A 102 -11.53 -10.08 3.72
N SER A 103 -11.70 -9.72 2.45
CA SER A 103 -10.81 -8.76 1.82
C SER A 103 -10.94 -7.37 2.45
N LEU A 104 -9.85 -6.62 2.44
CA LEU A 104 -9.84 -5.25 2.97
C LEU A 104 -10.92 -4.39 2.32
N ALA A 105 -11.15 -4.54 1.02
CA ALA A 105 -12.20 -3.81 0.31
C ALA A 105 -13.62 -4.15 0.80
N ARG A 106 -13.87 -5.38 1.22
CA ARG A 106 -15.18 -5.77 1.77
C ARG A 106 -15.34 -5.32 3.22
N LEU A 107 -14.27 -5.42 4.00
CA LEU A 107 -14.26 -4.99 5.40
C LEU A 107 -14.31 -3.46 5.52
N SER A 108 -13.75 -2.72 4.57
CA SER A 108 -13.71 -1.25 4.60
C SER A 108 -15.10 -0.63 4.76
N LYS A 109 -16.11 -1.20 4.11
CA LYS A 109 -17.49 -0.74 4.24
C LYS A 109 -18.03 -0.87 5.67
N SER A 110 -17.77 -1.98 6.34
CA SER A 110 -18.19 -2.19 7.73
C SER A 110 -17.37 -1.39 8.73
N CYS A 111 -16.16 -0.99 8.36
CA CYS A 111 -15.29 -0.13 9.14
C CYS A 111 -15.57 1.38 8.96
N GLY A 112 -16.59 1.73 8.13
CA GLY A 112 -16.96 3.13 7.93
C GLY A 112 -16.03 3.92 7.01
N ILE A 113 -15.19 3.26 6.21
CA ILE A 113 -14.39 3.90 5.19
C ILE A 113 -15.33 4.41 4.09
N GLU A 114 -15.19 5.68 3.73
CA GLU A 114 -16.08 6.34 2.76
C GLU A 114 -15.95 5.74 1.36
N SER A 115 -14.72 5.59 0.90
CA SER A 115 -14.41 4.95 -0.38
C SER A 115 -13.12 4.14 -0.29
N PHE A 116 -13.11 2.94 -0.83
CA PHE A 116 -11.93 2.07 -0.85
C PHE A 116 -11.61 1.66 -2.29
N VAL A 117 -10.50 2.15 -2.82
CA VAL A 117 -9.98 1.75 -4.11
C VAL A 117 -8.87 0.73 -3.90
N GLY A 118 -9.13 -0.50 -4.26
CA GLY A 118 -8.16 -1.60 -4.15
C GLY A 118 -7.90 -2.26 -5.50
N PHE A 119 -6.90 -3.11 -5.53
CA PHE A 119 -6.44 -3.79 -6.74
C PHE A 119 -6.50 -5.31 -6.58
N GLY A 120 -6.62 -5.99 -7.69
CA GLY A 120 -6.41 -7.43 -7.80
C GLY A 120 -4.93 -7.79 -7.74
N ASN A 121 -4.57 -8.85 -8.44
CA ASN A 121 -3.16 -9.22 -8.54
C ASN A 121 -2.39 -8.20 -9.38
N ILE A 122 -1.37 -7.61 -8.78
CA ILE A 122 -0.45 -6.70 -9.46
C ILE A 122 0.86 -7.47 -9.68
N PRO A 123 1.28 -7.71 -10.92
CA PRO A 123 2.52 -8.42 -11.18
C PRO A 123 3.71 -7.56 -10.74
N THR A 124 4.20 -7.80 -9.53
CA THR A 124 5.30 -7.04 -8.92
C THR A 124 6.62 -7.79 -8.95
N ASP A 125 6.56 -9.13 -9.05
CA ASP A 125 7.73 -9.98 -8.95
C ASP A 125 7.83 -10.93 -10.15
N TYR A 126 9.05 -11.26 -10.49
CA TYR A 126 9.32 -12.27 -11.51
C TYR A 126 9.13 -13.66 -10.90
N ILE A 127 8.32 -14.47 -11.57
CA ILE A 127 8.13 -15.87 -11.25
C ILE A 127 8.70 -16.68 -12.42
N GLU A 128 9.63 -17.58 -12.13
CA GLU A 128 10.24 -18.44 -13.15
C GLU A 128 9.18 -19.37 -13.77
N GLY A 129 9.16 -19.44 -15.09
CA GLY A 129 8.16 -20.22 -15.82
C GLY A 129 6.89 -19.45 -16.18
N GLU A 130 6.69 -18.23 -15.71
CA GLU A 130 5.60 -17.36 -16.16
C GLU A 130 5.95 -16.60 -17.45
N ALA A 131 4.91 -16.15 -18.15
CA ALA A 131 5.02 -15.51 -19.47
C ALA A 131 5.72 -14.13 -19.45
N LEU A 132 5.85 -13.50 -18.28
CA LEU A 132 6.42 -12.16 -18.15
C LEU A 132 7.89 -12.19 -17.75
N SER A 133 8.74 -11.58 -18.58
CA SER A 133 10.16 -11.44 -18.26
C SER A 133 10.39 -10.41 -17.15
N LYS A 134 11.53 -10.51 -16.44
CA LYS A 134 11.98 -9.51 -15.45
C LYS A 134 11.93 -8.07 -15.99
N ARG A 135 12.31 -7.88 -17.25
CA ARG A 135 12.28 -6.56 -17.90
C ARG A 135 10.86 -6.05 -18.08
N CYS A 136 9.93 -6.90 -18.52
CA CYS A 136 8.51 -6.53 -18.67
C CYS A 136 7.91 -6.11 -17.33
N ILE A 137 8.17 -6.86 -16.26
CA ILE A 137 7.70 -6.53 -14.90
C ILE A 137 8.27 -5.20 -14.43
N ALA A 138 9.56 -4.95 -14.62
CA ALA A 138 10.19 -3.69 -14.22
C ALA A 138 9.60 -2.48 -14.98
N ILE A 139 9.36 -2.62 -16.29
CA ILE A 139 8.70 -1.58 -17.10
C ILE A 139 7.27 -1.36 -16.63
N TYR A 140 6.51 -2.42 -16.39
CA TYR A 140 5.14 -2.35 -15.88
C TYR A 140 5.09 -1.62 -14.55
N LYS A 141 5.90 -2.04 -13.57
CA LYS A 141 5.99 -1.37 -12.24
C LYS A 141 6.27 0.13 -12.40
N GLY A 142 7.26 0.50 -13.19
CA GLY A 142 7.62 1.90 -13.39
C GLY A 142 6.51 2.72 -14.04
N LYS A 143 5.77 2.13 -14.99
CA LYS A 143 4.67 2.82 -15.67
C LYS A 143 3.42 2.93 -14.81
N ILE A 144 3.00 1.84 -14.16
CA ILE A 144 1.78 1.88 -13.35
C ILE A 144 1.92 2.82 -12.15
N ILE A 145 3.08 2.83 -11.49
CA ILE A 145 3.38 3.77 -10.41
C ILE A 145 3.29 5.22 -10.91
N LYS A 146 3.84 5.51 -12.10
CA LYS A 146 3.72 6.85 -12.68
C LYS A 146 2.28 7.23 -12.95
N ILE A 147 1.50 6.36 -13.58
CA ILE A 147 0.09 6.61 -13.89
C ILE A 147 -0.67 6.94 -12.60
N ILE A 148 -0.57 6.09 -11.58
CA ILE A 148 -1.26 6.30 -10.30
C ILE A 148 -0.86 7.64 -9.68
N LYS A 149 0.43 7.92 -9.57
CA LYS A 149 0.94 9.16 -8.99
C LYS A 149 0.44 10.39 -9.72
N TYR A 150 0.49 10.39 -11.05
CA TYR A 150 0.03 11.54 -11.83
C TYR A 150 -1.49 11.70 -11.81
N SER A 151 -2.24 10.59 -11.87
CA SER A 151 -3.70 10.65 -11.82
C SER A 151 -4.21 11.19 -10.49
N ILE A 152 -3.68 10.69 -9.37
CA ILE A 152 -4.06 11.18 -8.04
C ILE A 152 -3.66 12.66 -7.89
N TYR A 153 -2.44 13.01 -8.29
CA TYR A 153 -1.99 14.40 -8.24
C TYR A 153 -2.90 15.31 -9.05
N TYR A 154 -3.24 14.92 -10.28
CA TYR A 154 -4.15 15.66 -11.14
C TYR A 154 -5.54 15.82 -10.52
N ALA A 155 -6.11 14.73 -10.00
CA ALA A 155 -7.43 14.76 -9.37
C ALA A 155 -7.47 15.71 -8.17
N VAL A 156 -6.45 15.69 -7.32
CA VAL A 156 -6.35 16.59 -6.16
C VAL A 156 -6.17 18.05 -6.59
N GLU A 157 -5.28 18.34 -7.56
CA GLU A 157 -5.10 19.71 -8.05
C GLU A 157 -6.36 20.31 -8.69
N ASN A 158 -7.18 19.47 -9.30
CA ASN A 158 -8.39 19.93 -9.99
C ASN A 158 -9.67 19.71 -9.17
N SER A 159 -9.54 19.33 -7.90
CA SER A 159 -10.67 19.04 -7.01
C SER A 159 -11.69 18.06 -7.62
N GLU A 160 -11.16 17.06 -8.35
CA GLU A 160 -11.98 16.01 -8.93
C GLU A 160 -12.59 15.14 -7.81
N THR A 161 -13.83 14.74 -7.99
CA THR A 161 -14.50 13.82 -7.06
C THR A 161 -14.18 12.36 -7.40
N VAL A 162 -14.33 11.49 -6.40
CA VAL A 162 -14.26 10.04 -6.57
C VAL A 162 -15.69 9.52 -6.69
N ASP A 163 -16.28 9.68 -7.87
CA ASP A 163 -17.60 9.15 -8.21
C ASP A 163 -17.53 7.78 -8.89
#